data_083cd620b20033cf699502571a76caef
#
_entry.id   083cd620b20033cf699502571a76caef
#
_cell.length_a   1.000
_cell.length_b   1.000
_cell.length_c   1.000
_cell.angle_alpha   90.00
_cell.angle_beta   90.00
_cell.angle_gamma   90.00
#
_symmetry.space_group_name_H-M   'P 1'
#
loop_
_entity.id
_entity.type
_entity.pdbx_description
1 polymer ?
#
loop_
_entity_poly.entity_id
_entity_poly.type
_entity_poly.pdbx_seq_one_letter_code
_entity_poly.pdbx_strand_id
1 'polypeptide(L)'
;MMGIEFEELYKLFFKDVYLYVLSLSSNPGLAEEITQETFFKAMKGLKSFKHECSVKTWLFQISKNEYISYLRKGKRVTNQIYEKQSNDKSLEERLVDKDTAISIYQVLHVLKEPYKEVFTLRILGELSFKEIGEVFRKNETWARVTYYRAKVKIQDQLADKGKGGTDHE
;
A
#
# COMPACT_ATOMS: atom_id res chain seq x y z
N MET A 1 3.60 13.99 -28.74
CA MET A 1 3.31 13.13 -27.60
C MET A 1 4.26 13.47 -26.47
N MET A 2 3.75 14.14 -25.46
CA MET A 2 4.54 14.39 -24.26
C MET A 2 4.55 13.12 -23.42
N GLY A 3 5.71 12.47 -23.35
CA GLY A 3 5.91 11.41 -22.38
C GLY A 3 5.83 11.99 -20.97
N ILE A 4 5.23 11.26 -20.05
CA ILE A 4 5.25 11.63 -18.65
C ILE A 4 6.71 11.64 -18.20
N GLU A 5 7.18 12.78 -17.74
CA GLU A 5 8.53 12.87 -17.20
C GLU A 5 8.62 12.11 -15.88
N PHE A 6 9.69 11.37 -15.69
CA PHE A 6 9.91 10.56 -14.49
C PHE A 6 9.75 11.36 -13.19
N GLU A 7 10.23 12.60 -13.19
CA GLU A 7 10.16 13.47 -12.02
C GLU A 7 8.70 13.78 -11.61
N GLU A 8 7.83 14.03 -12.59
CA GLU A 8 6.40 14.23 -12.34
C GLU A 8 5.75 12.97 -11.79
N LEU A 9 6.08 11.83 -12.37
CA LEU A 9 5.59 10.52 -11.92
C LEU A 9 5.99 10.24 -10.47
N TYR A 10 7.23 10.55 -10.12
CA TYR A 10 7.74 10.43 -8.76
C TYR A 10 6.97 11.31 -7.78
N LYS A 11 6.80 12.60 -8.11
CA LYS A 11 6.07 13.56 -7.27
C LYS A 11 4.60 13.18 -7.08
N LEU A 12 3.95 12.69 -8.13
CA LEU A 12 2.53 12.35 -8.08
C LEU A 12 2.24 11.07 -7.28
N PHE A 13 3.09 10.06 -7.40
CA PHE A 13 2.74 8.71 -6.95
C PHE A 13 3.62 8.15 -5.83
N PHE A 14 4.70 8.82 -5.43
CA PHE A 14 5.59 8.31 -4.38
C PHE A 14 4.85 8.03 -3.08
N LYS A 15 4.05 8.99 -2.63
CA LYS A 15 3.25 8.86 -1.40
C LYS A 15 2.30 7.66 -1.45
N ASP A 16 1.57 7.52 -2.54
CA ASP A 16 0.58 6.45 -2.69
C ASP A 16 1.25 5.07 -2.70
N VAL A 17 2.35 4.93 -3.43
CA VAL A 17 3.13 3.67 -3.45
C VAL A 17 3.72 3.39 -2.07
N TYR A 18 4.27 4.38 -1.40
CA TYR A 18 4.83 4.24 -0.06
C TYR A 18 3.76 3.75 0.95
N LEU A 19 2.60 4.39 0.97
CA LEU A 19 1.51 4.00 1.88
C LEU A 19 1.01 2.58 1.59
N TYR A 20 0.93 2.21 0.32
CA TYR A 20 0.58 0.85 -0.07
C TYR A 20 1.59 -0.18 0.45
N VAL A 21 2.88 0.03 0.21
CA VAL A 21 3.93 -0.88 0.70
C VAL A 21 3.98 -0.91 2.23
N LEU A 22 3.76 0.24 2.86
CA LEU A 22 3.67 0.34 4.32
C LEU A 22 2.52 -0.52 4.87
N SER A 23 1.37 -0.52 4.20
CA SER A 23 0.23 -1.36 4.58
C SER A 23 0.54 -2.86 4.48
N LEU A 24 1.38 -3.26 3.53
CA LEU A 24 1.81 -4.66 3.36
C LEU A 24 2.87 -5.07 4.38
N SER A 25 3.85 -4.22 4.63
CA SER A 25 5.05 -4.54 5.39
C SER A 25 4.93 -4.22 6.88
N SER A 26 4.12 -3.24 7.24
CA SER A 26 4.07 -2.63 8.58
C SER A 26 5.45 -2.15 9.08
N ASN A 27 6.35 -1.83 8.16
CA ASN A 27 7.71 -1.41 8.44
C ASN A 27 8.09 -0.20 7.59
N PRO A 28 8.21 1.00 8.19
CA PRO A 28 8.51 2.23 7.44
C PRO A 28 9.81 2.18 6.65
N GLY A 29 10.87 1.62 7.23
CA GLY A 29 12.17 1.53 6.56
C GLY A 29 12.12 0.62 5.33
N LEU A 30 11.47 -0.51 5.45
CA LEU A 30 11.27 -1.43 4.32
C LEU A 30 10.36 -0.84 3.27
N ALA A 31 9.29 -0.15 3.68
CA ALA A 31 8.37 0.51 2.75
C ALA A 31 9.11 1.58 1.92
N GLU A 32 9.97 2.36 2.53
CA GLU A 32 10.79 3.35 1.83
C GLU A 32 11.75 2.69 0.83
N GLU A 33 12.46 1.65 1.25
CA GLU A 33 13.39 0.90 0.39
C GLU A 33 12.69 0.31 -0.83
N ILE A 34 11.56 -0.36 -0.64
CA ILE A 34 10.79 -0.96 -1.74
C ILE A 34 10.21 0.12 -2.65
N THR A 35 9.76 1.23 -2.10
CA THR A 35 9.25 2.34 -2.89
C THR A 35 10.35 2.95 -3.77
N GLN A 36 11.52 3.17 -3.23
CA GLN A 36 12.67 3.65 -4.00
C GLN A 36 13.06 2.67 -5.13
N GLU A 37 13.11 1.38 -4.83
CA GLU A 37 13.40 0.35 -5.84
C GLU A 37 12.31 0.29 -6.92
N THR A 38 11.05 0.48 -6.53
CA THR A 38 9.93 0.56 -7.47
C THR A 38 10.12 1.68 -8.48
N PHE A 39 10.45 2.88 -8.01
CA PHE A 39 10.67 4.03 -8.89
C PHE A 39 11.95 3.90 -9.71
N PHE A 40 12.97 3.27 -9.18
CA PHE A 40 14.18 2.97 -9.94
C PHE A 40 13.89 2.03 -11.12
N LYS A 41 13.13 0.98 -10.90
CA LYS A 41 12.68 0.07 -11.97
C LYS A 41 11.74 0.74 -12.95
N ALA A 42 10.84 1.59 -12.46
CA ALA A 42 9.95 2.37 -13.31
C ALA A 42 10.72 3.32 -14.22
N MET A 43 11.76 3.98 -13.71
CA MET A 43 12.63 4.85 -14.50
C MET A 43 13.26 4.09 -15.68
N LYS A 44 13.76 2.89 -15.43
CA LYS A 44 14.36 2.05 -16.47
C LYS A 44 13.33 1.51 -17.46
N GLY A 45 12.13 1.20 -16.99
CA GLY A 45 11.08 0.57 -17.78
C GLY A 45 10.12 1.54 -18.48
N LEU A 46 10.20 2.85 -18.20
CA LEU A 46 9.21 3.82 -18.67
C LEU A 46 9.13 3.91 -20.20
N LYS A 47 10.28 3.80 -20.88
CA LYS A 47 10.34 3.83 -22.34
C LYS A 47 9.70 2.61 -23.00
N SER A 48 9.70 1.48 -22.33
CA SER A 48 9.12 0.22 -22.81
C SER A 48 7.73 -0.08 -22.25
N PHE A 49 7.18 0.85 -21.49
CA PHE A 49 5.83 0.72 -20.93
C PHE A 49 4.78 0.72 -22.05
N LYS A 50 4.00 -0.35 -22.12
CA LYS A 50 3.07 -0.60 -23.24
C LYS A 50 1.69 0.06 -23.08
N HIS A 51 1.45 0.79 -22.00
CA HIS A 51 0.15 1.44 -21.70
C HIS A 51 -1.06 0.49 -21.68
N GLU A 52 -0.84 -0.77 -21.35
CA GLU A 52 -1.91 -1.77 -21.18
C GLU A 52 -2.74 -1.53 -19.91
N CYS A 53 -2.20 -0.78 -18.97
CA CYS A 53 -2.86 -0.30 -17.75
C CYS A 53 -2.42 1.14 -17.47
N SER A 54 -3.02 1.79 -16.47
CA SER A 54 -2.56 3.12 -16.06
C SER A 54 -1.14 3.04 -15.49
N VAL A 55 -0.39 4.14 -15.60
CA VAL A 55 0.95 4.24 -15.01
C VAL A 55 0.91 3.97 -13.50
N LYS A 56 -0.11 4.44 -12.82
CA LYS A 56 -0.33 4.23 -11.39
C LYS A 56 -0.47 2.73 -11.09
N THR A 57 -1.32 2.02 -11.81
CA THR A 57 -1.50 0.57 -11.67
C THR A 57 -0.19 -0.17 -11.94
N TRP A 58 0.55 0.22 -12.95
CA TRP A 58 1.86 -0.34 -13.25
C TRP A 58 2.86 -0.19 -12.10
N LEU A 59 2.91 1.01 -11.49
CA LEU A 59 3.74 1.24 -10.30
C LEU A 59 3.35 0.35 -9.12
N PHE A 60 2.06 0.18 -8.87
CA PHE A 60 1.59 -0.72 -7.81
C PHE A 60 1.95 -2.17 -8.11
N GLN A 61 1.87 -2.61 -9.35
CA GLN A 61 2.30 -3.96 -9.76
C GLN A 61 3.80 -4.16 -9.51
N ILE A 62 4.63 -3.18 -9.88
CA ILE A 62 6.07 -3.24 -9.62
C ILE A 62 6.34 -3.34 -8.12
N SER A 63 5.71 -2.48 -7.32
CA SER A 63 5.93 -2.45 -5.86
C SER A 63 5.47 -3.75 -5.18
N LYS A 64 4.36 -4.31 -5.62
CA LYS A 64 3.89 -5.62 -5.15
C LYS A 64 4.90 -6.73 -5.46
N ASN A 65 5.40 -6.77 -6.69
CA ASN A 65 6.40 -7.74 -7.10
C ASN A 65 7.71 -7.59 -6.32
N GLU A 66 8.14 -6.36 -6.05
CA GLU A 66 9.30 -6.09 -5.22
C GLU A 66 9.11 -6.59 -3.78
N TYR A 67 7.95 -6.34 -3.20
CA TYR A 67 7.64 -6.82 -1.85
C TYR A 67 7.61 -8.36 -1.80
N ILE A 68 6.98 -9.01 -2.76
CA ILE A 68 6.96 -10.48 -2.87
C ILE A 68 8.37 -11.04 -3.03
N SER A 69 9.21 -10.41 -3.86
CA SER A 69 10.61 -10.79 -4.03
C SER A 69 11.39 -10.65 -2.73
N TYR A 70 11.17 -9.58 -1.99
CA TYR A 70 11.76 -9.37 -0.68
C TYR A 70 11.37 -10.50 0.30
N LEU A 71 10.09 -10.87 0.35
CA LEU A 71 9.61 -11.95 1.21
C LEU A 71 10.25 -13.29 0.87
N ARG A 72 10.43 -13.60 -0.42
CA ARG A 72 11.11 -14.82 -0.85
C ARG A 72 12.57 -14.86 -0.42
N LYS A 73 13.28 -13.76 -0.55
CA LYS A 73 14.68 -13.63 -0.11
C LYS A 73 14.78 -13.64 1.42
N GLY A 74 13.84 -13.01 2.12
CA GLY A 74 13.79 -12.96 3.58
C GLY A 74 13.56 -14.32 4.24
N LYS A 75 12.89 -15.26 3.58
CA LYS A 75 12.75 -16.65 4.06
C LYS A 75 14.06 -17.43 4.04
N ARG A 76 15.09 -16.93 3.35
CA ARG A 76 16.42 -17.55 3.27
C ARG A 76 17.43 -16.96 4.23
N VAL A 77 17.14 -15.77 4.77
CA VAL A 77 18.00 -15.07 5.74
C VAL A 77 17.21 -14.95 7.03
N THR A 78 17.33 -15.93 7.90
CA THR A 78 16.82 -15.87 9.27
C THR A 78 17.41 -14.67 10.00
N ASN A 79 16.51 -13.79 10.49
CA ASN A 79 16.77 -12.84 11.58
C ASN A 79 17.92 -11.84 11.39
N GLN A 80 17.84 -10.98 10.39
CA GLN A 80 18.34 -9.63 10.61
C GLN A 80 17.14 -8.76 10.95
N ILE A 81 16.93 -8.59 12.23
CA ILE A 81 16.03 -7.58 12.78
C ILE A 81 16.54 -6.25 12.27
N TYR A 82 15.88 -5.70 11.27
CA TYR A 82 16.08 -4.30 10.90
C TYR A 82 15.34 -3.43 11.93
N GLU A 83 15.87 -3.40 13.16
CA GLU A 83 15.63 -2.30 14.06
C GLU A 83 16.48 -1.11 13.60
N LYS A 84 16.18 -0.56 12.46
CA LYS A 84 16.54 0.82 12.19
C LYS A 84 15.45 1.69 12.76
N GLN A 85 15.58 1.98 14.05
CA GLN A 85 15.00 3.19 14.60
C GLN A 85 15.71 4.38 13.94
N SER A 86 15.24 4.79 12.80
CA SER A 86 15.63 6.08 12.28
C SER A 86 14.84 7.13 13.06
N ASN A 87 15.55 7.90 13.86
CA ASN A 87 15.04 9.08 14.56
C ASN A 87 14.73 10.24 13.60
N ASP A 88 14.78 10.02 12.32
CA ASP A 88 14.24 10.98 11.37
C ASP A 88 12.70 10.88 11.39
N LYS A 89 12.07 12.03 11.57
CA LYS A 89 10.63 12.18 11.42
C LYS A 89 10.21 11.39 10.20
N SER A 90 9.48 10.30 10.43
CA SER A 90 9.08 9.40 9.36
C SER A 90 8.34 10.18 8.28
N LEU A 91 8.43 9.72 7.05
CA LEU A 91 7.64 10.28 5.96
C LEU A 91 6.14 10.35 6.34
N GLU A 92 5.68 9.49 7.24
CA GLU A 92 4.33 9.49 7.81
C GLU A 92 3.97 10.83 8.46
N GLU A 93 4.88 11.45 9.21
CA GLU A 93 4.65 12.75 9.86
C GLU A 93 4.59 13.90 8.86
N ARG A 94 5.13 13.72 7.65
CA ARG A 94 5.16 14.73 6.60
C ARG A 94 3.97 14.69 5.67
N LEU A 95 3.26 13.55 5.57
CA LEU A 95 2.35 13.28 4.46
C LEU A 95 0.89 13.18 4.86
N VAL A 96 0.57 12.93 6.12
CA VAL A 96 -0.82 12.73 6.58
C VAL A 96 -0.99 13.37 7.94
N ASP A 97 -2.15 13.94 8.18
CA ASP A 97 -2.55 14.34 9.53
C ASP A 97 -2.37 13.14 10.48
N LYS A 98 -1.66 13.37 11.58
CA LYS A 98 -1.20 12.32 12.50
C LYS A 98 -2.33 11.43 13.02
N ASP A 99 -3.47 12.02 13.33
CA ASP A 99 -4.63 11.29 13.84
C ASP A 99 -5.27 10.39 12.78
N THR A 100 -5.34 10.87 11.54
CA THR A 100 -5.84 10.10 10.40
C THR A 100 -4.92 8.94 10.07
N ALA A 101 -3.61 9.15 10.10
CA ALA A 101 -2.61 8.10 9.87
C ALA A 101 -2.72 6.99 10.91
N ILE A 102 -2.85 7.34 12.19
CA ILE A 102 -3.01 6.38 13.30
C ILE A 102 -4.29 5.58 13.12
N SER A 103 -5.41 6.23 12.77
CA SER A 103 -6.70 5.57 12.55
C SER A 103 -6.63 4.58 11.38
N ILE A 104 -6.03 4.98 10.28
CA ILE A 104 -5.82 4.09 9.12
C ILE A 104 -4.91 2.92 9.51
N TYR A 105 -3.84 3.17 10.24
CA TYR A 105 -2.94 2.14 10.72
C TYR A 105 -3.66 1.11 11.59
N GLN A 106 -4.46 1.57 12.55
CA GLN A 106 -5.24 0.69 13.42
C GLN A 106 -6.21 -0.17 12.64
N VAL A 107 -6.88 0.40 11.65
CA VAL A 107 -7.81 -0.32 10.78
C VAL A 107 -7.08 -1.36 9.93
N LEU A 108 -5.94 -1.00 9.36
CA LEU A 108 -5.16 -1.89 8.51
C LEU A 108 -4.55 -3.06 9.27
N HIS A 109 -4.25 -2.89 10.54
CA HIS A 109 -3.77 -4.00 11.39
C HIS A 109 -4.83 -5.06 11.66
N VAL A 110 -6.08 -4.71 11.53
CA VAL A 110 -7.22 -5.58 11.82
C VAL A 110 -7.61 -6.42 10.61
N LEU A 111 -7.39 -5.89 9.41
CA LEU A 111 -7.72 -6.57 8.17
C LEU A 111 -6.66 -7.61 7.80
N LYS A 112 -7.12 -8.79 7.43
CA LYS A 112 -6.29 -9.83 6.81
C LYS A 112 -6.24 -9.64 5.30
N GLU A 113 -5.22 -10.25 4.67
CA GLU A 113 -5.17 -10.31 3.22
C GLU A 113 -6.27 -11.25 2.68
N PRO A 114 -6.84 -11.00 1.52
CA PRO A 114 -6.56 -9.90 0.58
C PRO A 114 -7.33 -8.60 0.89
N TYR A 115 -8.13 -8.55 1.92
CA TYR A 115 -9.01 -7.42 2.27
C TYR A 115 -8.22 -6.14 2.52
N LYS A 116 -7.14 -6.24 3.28
CA LYS A 116 -6.28 -5.10 3.60
C LYS A 116 -5.70 -4.47 2.34
N GLU A 117 -5.13 -5.27 1.46
CA GLU A 117 -4.49 -4.80 0.23
C GLU A 117 -5.50 -4.17 -0.73
N VAL A 118 -6.64 -4.84 -0.95
CA VAL A 118 -7.71 -4.31 -1.81
C VAL A 118 -8.25 -2.99 -1.26
N PHE A 119 -8.49 -2.90 0.03
CA PHE A 119 -8.96 -1.67 0.68
C PHE A 119 -7.94 -0.54 0.52
N THR A 120 -6.67 -0.81 0.74
CA THR A 120 -5.59 0.17 0.60
C THR A 120 -5.48 0.69 -0.82
N LEU A 121 -5.51 -0.19 -1.81
CA LEU A 121 -5.47 0.20 -3.21
C LEU A 121 -6.66 1.06 -3.62
N ARG A 122 -7.84 0.78 -3.07
CA ARG A 122 -9.05 1.56 -3.38
C ARG A 122 -9.03 2.94 -2.72
N ILE A 123 -8.71 3.02 -1.44
CA ILE A 123 -8.82 4.25 -0.65
C ILE A 123 -7.57 5.12 -0.79
N LEU A 124 -6.39 4.57 -0.64
CA LEU A 124 -5.14 5.33 -0.72
C LEU A 124 -4.61 5.42 -2.15
N GLY A 125 -4.72 4.35 -2.91
CA GLY A 125 -4.29 4.30 -4.30
C GLY A 125 -5.28 4.91 -5.28
N GLU A 126 -6.53 5.08 -4.88
CA GLU A 126 -7.62 5.56 -5.75
C GLU A 126 -7.79 4.74 -7.03
N LEU A 127 -7.45 3.46 -6.99
CA LEU A 127 -7.60 2.57 -8.13
C LEU A 127 -9.07 2.18 -8.34
N SER A 128 -9.47 2.03 -9.60
CA SER A 128 -10.74 1.43 -9.95
C SER A 128 -10.78 -0.07 -9.59
N PHE A 129 -11.95 -0.66 -9.47
CA PHE A 129 -12.06 -2.10 -9.23
C PHE A 129 -11.46 -2.93 -10.35
N LYS A 130 -11.54 -2.45 -11.57
CA LYS A 130 -10.89 -3.07 -12.72
C LYS A 130 -9.37 -3.10 -12.56
N GLU A 131 -8.78 -1.96 -12.20
CA GLU A 131 -7.33 -1.85 -11.95
C GLU A 131 -6.88 -2.71 -10.76
N ILE A 132 -7.66 -2.76 -9.70
CA ILE A 132 -7.39 -3.65 -8.56
C ILE A 132 -7.43 -5.12 -9.01
N GLY A 133 -8.42 -5.49 -9.79
CA GLY A 133 -8.48 -6.83 -10.39
C GLY A 133 -7.22 -7.17 -11.18
N GLU A 134 -6.71 -6.24 -11.98
CA GLU A 134 -5.46 -6.40 -12.74
C GLU A 134 -4.25 -6.64 -11.82
N VAL A 135 -4.15 -5.91 -10.71
CA VAL A 135 -3.05 -6.10 -9.72
C VAL A 135 -3.07 -7.51 -9.14
N PHE A 136 -4.25 -8.07 -8.88
CA PHE A 136 -4.42 -9.40 -8.28
C PHE A 136 -4.57 -10.53 -9.32
N ARG A 137 -4.60 -10.20 -10.61
CA ARG A 137 -4.94 -11.14 -11.68
C ARG A 137 -6.31 -11.79 -11.46
N LYS A 138 -7.27 -10.97 -11.03
CA LYS A 138 -8.67 -11.30 -10.80
C LYS A 138 -9.56 -10.39 -11.62
N ASN A 139 -10.86 -10.70 -11.70
CA ASN A 139 -11.80 -9.85 -12.40
C ASN A 139 -12.27 -8.66 -11.52
N GLU A 140 -12.94 -7.71 -12.16
CA GLU A 140 -13.48 -6.53 -11.50
C GLU A 140 -14.48 -6.87 -10.39
N THR A 141 -15.34 -7.86 -10.64
CA THR A 141 -16.35 -8.31 -9.66
C THR A 141 -15.69 -8.84 -8.38
N TRP A 142 -14.63 -9.60 -8.50
CA TRP A 142 -13.87 -10.07 -7.35
C TRP A 142 -13.33 -8.89 -6.51
N ALA A 143 -12.77 -7.89 -7.18
CA ALA A 143 -12.22 -6.70 -6.50
C ALA A 143 -13.33 -5.93 -5.76
N ARG A 144 -14.47 -5.73 -6.40
CA ARG A 144 -15.62 -5.05 -5.81
C ARG A 144 -16.16 -5.78 -4.59
N VAL A 145 -16.40 -7.07 -4.71
CA VAL A 145 -16.90 -7.90 -3.60
C VAL A 145 -15.91 -7.91 -2.43
N THR A 146 -14.63 -8.06 -2.72
CA THR A 146 -13.57 -8.08 -1.70
C THR A 146 -13.49 -6.75 -0.97
N TYR A 147 -13.59 -5.63 -1.69
CA TYR A 147 -13.61 -4.30 -1.09
C TYR A 147 -14.79 -4.10 -0.14
N TYR A 148 -15.99 -4.45 -0.56
CA TYR A 148 -17.19 -4.29 0.29
C TYR A 148 -17.15 -5.20 1.52
N ARG A 149 -16.63 -6.41 1.40
CA ARG A 149 -16.37 -7.27 2.56
C ARG A 149 -15.34 -6.65 3.51
N ALA A 150 -14.31 -6.03 2.99
CA ALA A 150 -13.34 -5.29 3.81
C ALA A 150 -14.02 -4.15 4.59
N LYS A 151 -14.87 -3.35 3.94
CA LYS A 151 -15.64 -2.29 4.60
C LYS A 151 -16.50 -2.81 5.75
N VAL A 152 -17.21 -3.91 5.54
CA VAL A 152 -18.05 -4.53 6.59
C VAL A 152 -17.19 -4.95 7.78
N LYS A 153 -16.05 -5.58 7.54
CA LYS A 153 -15.11 -5.98 8.60
C LYS A 153 -14.61 -4.80 9.42
N ILE A 154 -14.30 -3.69 8.75
CA ILE A 154 -13.86 -2.45 9.42
C ILE A 154 -14.98 -1.88 10.28
N GLN A 155 -16.20 -1.79 9.74
CA GLN A 155 -17.36 -1.27 10.46
C GLN A 155 -17.67 -2.10 11.71
N ASP A 156 -17.61 -3.42 11.61
CA ASP A 156 -17.83 -4.33 12.75
C ASP A 156 -16.79 -4.11 13.86
N GLN A 157 -15.54 -3.91 13.49
CA GLN A 157 -14.46 -3.67 14.45
C GLN A 157 -14.53 -2.29 15.11
N LEU A 158 -14.94 -1.28 14.39
CA LEU A 158 -15.15 0.06 14.96
C LEU A 158 -16.34 0.07 15.90
N ALA A 159 -17.40 -0.68 15.60
CA ALA A 159 -18.55 -0.83 16.48
C ALA A 159 -18.19 -1.54 17.80
N ASP A 160 -17.35 -2.57 17.76
CA ASP A 160 -16.88 -3.28 18.96
C ASP A 160 -16.01 -2.41 19.85
N LYS A 161 -15.17 -1.56 19.27
CA LYS A 161 -14.36 -0.59 20.04
C LYS A 161 -15.22 0.51 20.68
N GLY A 162 -16.32 0.90 20.04
CA GLY A 162 -17.25 1.88 20.59
C GLY A 162 -18.05 1.38 21.79
N LYS A 163 -18.22 0.05 21.95
CA LYS A 163 -18.92 -0.57 23.08
C LYS A 163 -18.02 -0.81 24.30
N GLY A 164 -16.72 -0.79 24.12
CA GLY A 164 -15.74 -0.98 25.21
C GLY A 164 -15.39 0.27 26.01
N GLY A 165 -16.02 1.40 25.72
CA GLY A 165 -15.69 2.70 26.32
C GLY A 165 -16.66 3.22 27.38
N THR A 166 -17.65 2.44 27.82
CA THR A 166 -18.68 2.94 28.75
C THR A 166 -18.87 2.10 30.03
N ASP A 167 -17.84 1.45 30.50
CA ASP A 167 -17.89 0.84 31.84
C ASP A 167 -16.71 1.28 32.68
N HIS A 168 -16.72 2.54 33.12
CA HIS A 168 -16.06 3.00 34.35
C HIS A 168 -16.83 4.18 34.92
N GLU A 169 -17.87 3.91 35.66
CA GLU A 169 -18.26 4.67 36.84
C GLU A 169 -18.11 3.80 38.08
#